data_94571f34e7618e749c891e21496537e2
#
_entry.id   94571f34e7618e749c891e21496537e2
#
_cell.length_a   1.000
_cell.length_b   1.000
_cell.length_c   1.000
_cell.angle_alpha   90.00
_cell.angle_beta   90.00
_cell.angle_gamma   90.00
#
_symmetry.space_group_name_H-M   'P 1'
#
loop_
_entity.id
_entity.type
_entity.pdbx_description
1 polymer ?
#
loop_
_entity_poly.entity_id
_entity_poly.type
_entity_poly.pdbx_seq_one_letter_code
_entity_poly.pdbx_strand_id
1 'polypeptide(L)'
;MSEFLHRLYRQGWHADPAVRPVGRLMIAAMVVSCLYALASVALAKSLADFQMHRQGMDDGSLPASAKAIVYGAYSLRVITVVSLIFGYSYLVQRLSRRSPSEHRLLLSWSIFGVAAYSYLIFTPNLPWTHVVQAIQMVILLAVAVLLFTPRVRAYFAGASVD
;
A
#
# COMPACT_ATOMS: atom_id res chain seq x y z
N MET A 1 16.70 -9.25 -9.44
CA MET A 1 15.28 -9.20 -9.06
C MET A 1 14.84 -10.44 -8.28
N SER A 2 15.25 -11.67 -8.66
CA SER A 2 14.88 -12.91 -7.95
C SER A 2 15.41 -12.99 -6.51
N GLU A 3 16.67 -12.65 -6.25
CA GLU A 3 17.24 -12.67 -4.90
C GLU A 3 16.61 -11.69 -3.92
N PHE A 4 16.21 -10.52 -4.41
CA PHE A 4 15.54 -9.51 -3.59
C PHE A 4 14.16 -10.00 -3.14
N LEU A 5 13.36 -10.53 -4.06
CA LEU A 5 12.06 -11.12 -3.75
C LEU A 5 12.18 -12.33 -2.84
N HIS A 6 13.22 -13.14 -3.02
CA HIS A 6 13.48 -14.30 -2.17
C HIS A 6 13.86 -13.90 -0.74
N ARG A 7 14.67 -12.83 -0.57
CA ARG A 7 14.98 -12.27 0.77
C ARG A 7 13.75 -11.71 1.46
N LEU A 8 12.93 -10.96 0.74
CA LEU A 8 11.67 -10.40 1.25
C LEU A 8 10.70 -11.49 1.70
N TYR A 9 10.54 -12.51 0.86
CA TYR A 9 9.72 -13.66 1.19
C TYR A 9 10.24 -14.39 2.43
N ARG A 10 11.55 -14.64 2.52
CA ARG A 10 12.19 -15.25 3.70
C ARG A 10 11.98 -14.41 4.97
N GLN A 11 12.18 -13.12 4.90
CA GLN A 11 12.06 -12.23 6.05
C GLN A 11 10.63 -12.08 6.54
N GLY A 12 9.64 -12.03 5.64
CA GLY A 12 8.23 -11.94 6.02
C GLY A 12 7.59 -13.28 6.38
N TRP A 13 8.00 -14.37 5.69
CA TRP A 13 7.38 -15.70 5.83
C TRP A 13 8.02 -16.55 6.93
N HIS A 14 9.34 -16.40 7.13
CA HIS A 14 10.10 -17.07 8.17
C HIS A 14 10.43 -16.16 9.36
N ALA A 15 9.74 -15.01 9.47
CA ALA A 15 9.80 -14.18 10.66
C ALA A 15 9.42 -14.97 11.92
N ASP A 16 9.82 -14.45 13.07
CA ASP A 16 9.41 -14.97 14.37
C ASP A 16 7.88 -15.21 14.37
N PRO A 17 7.39 -16.33 14.93
CA PRO A 17 5.96 -16.65 14.99
C PRO A 17 5.08 -15.52 15.51
N ALA A 18 5.62 -14.67 16.38
CA ALA A 18 4.88 -13.53 16.94
C ALA A 18 4.55 -12.47 15.89
N VAL A 19 5.46 -12.18 14.95
CA VAL A 19 5.31 -11.12 13.93
C VAL A 19 5.04 -11.65 12.53
N ARG A 20 5.04 -12.96 12.34
CA ARG A 20 4.79 -13.61 11.03
C ARG A 20 3.46 -13.16 10.39
N PRO A 21 2.33 -13.09 11.11
CA PRO A 21 1.07 -12.63 10.51
C PRO A 21 1.16 -11.17 10.04
N VAL A 22 1.86 -10.32 10.78
CA VAL A 22 2.11 -8.92 10.37
C VAL A 22 2.90 -8.88 9.06
N GLY A 23 4.00 -9.64 8.97
CA GLY A 23 4.83 -9.72 7.76
C GLY A 23 4.05 -10.19 6.54
N ARG A 24 3.21 -11.23 6.70
CA ARG A 24 2.36 -11.76 5.62
C ARG A 24 1.35 -10.73 5.12
N LEU A 25 0.68 -10.03 6.03
CA LEU A 25 -0.28 -8.99 5.67
C LEU A 25 0.41 -7.80 4.99
N MET A 26 1.60 -7.42 5.41
CA MET A 26 2.36 -6.35 4.75
C MET A 26 2.78 -6.74 3.33
N ILE A 27 3.20 -8.00 3.11
CA ILE A 27 3.49 -8.51 1.77
C ILE A 27 2.21 -8.52 0.92
N ALA A 28 1.08 -8.96 1.48
CA ALA A 28 -0.21 -8.93 0.78
C ALA A 28 -0.61 -7.49 0.40
N ALA A 29 -0.46 -6.54 1.32
CA ALA A 29 -0.71 -5.12 1.06
C ALA A 29 0.19 -4.59 -0.08
N MET A 30 1.47 -4.94 -0.09
CA MET A 30 2.40 -4.59 -1.16
C MET A 30 1.93 -5.14 -2.51
N VAL A 31 1.58 -6.42 -2.57
CA VAL A 31 1.11 -7.05 -3.82
C VAL A 31 -0.16 -6.39 -4.34
N VAL A 32 -1.16 -6.17 -3.48
CA VAL A 32 -2.41 -5.51 -3.86
C VAL A 32 -2.15 -4.07 -4.33
N SER A 33 -1.26 -3.33 -3.64
CA SER A 33 -0.87 -1.97 -4.05
C SER A 33 -0.18 -1.94 -5.42
N CYS A 34 0.72 -2.89 -5.67
CA CYS A 34 1.41 -2.99 -6.96
C CYS A 34 0.43 -3.34 -8.09
N LEU A 35 -0.47 -4.30 -7.86
CA LEU A 35 -1.49 -4.68 -8.83
C LEU A 35 -2.44 -3.51 -9.12
N TYR A 36 -2.86 -2.79 -8.09
CA TYR A 36 -3.68 -1.58 -8.25
C TYR A 36 -2.97 -0.50 -9.08
N ALA A 37 -1.70 -0.25 -8.78
CA ALA A 37 -0.94 0.76 -9.51
C ALA A 37 -0.72 0.34 -10.97
N LEU A 38 -0.42 -0.93 -11.25
CA LEU A 38 -0.29 -1.46 -12.61
C LEU A 38 -1.63 -1.39 -13.38
N ALA A 39 -2.74 -1.79 -12.75
CA ALA A 39 -4.07 -1.67 -13.33
C ALA A 39 -4.42 -0.20 -13.63
N SER A 40 -4.03 0.72 -12.74
CA SER A 40 -4.24 2.15 -12.95
C SER A 40 -3.44 2.72 -14.13
N VAL A 41 -2.25 2.16 -14.43
CA VAL A 41 -1.49 2.52 -15.63
C VAL A 41 -2.16 1.96 -16.89
N ALA A 42 -2.56 0.67 -16.86
CA ALA A 42 -3.23 0.01 -17.98
C ALA A 42 -4.57 0.69 -18.33
N LEU A 43 -5.29 1.18 -17.33
CA LEU A 43 -6.59 1.85 -17.48
C LEU A 43 -6.48 3.38 -17.37
N ALA A 44 -5.30 3.94 -17.58
CA ALA A 44 -5.06 5.38 -17.42
C ALA A 44 -6.00 6.25 -18.25
N LYS A 45 -6.28 5.85 -19.47
CA LYS A 45 -7.23 6.55 -20.36
C LYS A 45 -8.63 6.57 -19.75
N SER A 46 -9.19 5.42 -19.39
CA SER A 46 -10.54 5.32 -18.82
C SER A 46 -10.68 6.08 -17.51
N LEU A 47 -9.62 6.09 -16.68
CA LEU A 47 -9.59 6.87 -15.43
C LEU A 47 -9.58 8.37 -15.71
N ALA A 48 -8.80 8.81 -16.69
CA ALA A 48 -8.72 10.21 -17.10
C ALA A 48 -10.04 10.69 -17.70
N ASP A 49 -10.61 9.91 -18.62
CA ASP A 49 -11.89 10.23 -19.27
C ASP A 49 -13.03 10.33 -18.24
N PHE A 50 -13.06 9.40 -17.27
CA PHE A 50 -14.03 9.45 -16.16
C PHE A 50 -13.90 10.74 -15.34
N GLN A 51 -12.68 11.15 -14.99
CA GLN A 51 -12.45 12.37 -14.21
C GLN A 51 -12.81 13.63 -15.02
N MET A 52 -12.48 13.67 -16.31
CA MET A 52 -12.80 14.79 -17.20
C MET A 52 -14.33 14.93 -17.37
N HIS A 53 -15.02 13.84 -17.69
CA HIS A 53 -16.47 13.84 -17.84
C HIS A 53 -17.19 14.32 -16.57
N ARG A 54 -16.70 13.92 -15.41
CA ARG A 54 -17.24 14.33 -14.13
C ARG A 54 -17.05 15.83 -13.83
N GLN A 55 -15.97 16.42 -14.33
CA GLN A 55 -15.72 17.85 -14.21
C GLN A 55 -16.47 18.67 -15.28
N GLY A 56 -17.35 18.04 -16.06
CA GLY A 56 -18.07 18.68 -17.15
C GLY A 56 -17.18 19.03 -18.34
N MET A 57 -16.00 18.41 -18.43
CA MET A 57 -15.06 18.60 -19.53
C MET A 57 -15.17 17.40 -20.48
N ASP A 58 -15.87 17.60 -21.58
CA ASP A 58 -15.90 16.60 -22.65
C ASP A 58 -14.55 16.51 -23.34
N ASP A 59 -14.21 15.30 -23.84
CA ASP A 59 -12.95 15.00 -24.49
C ASP A 59 -12.60 15.95 -25.67
N GLY A 60 -13.63 16.50 -26.33
CA GLY A 60 -13.48 17.51 -27.39
C GLY A 60 -13.11 18.92 -26.92
N SER A 61 -13.33 19.25 -25.65
CA SER A 61 -13.17 20.62 -25.13
C SER A 61 -11.76 20.95 -24.65
N LEU A 62 -10.91 19.94 -24.38
CA LEU A 62 -9.56 20.15 -23.90
C LEU A 62 -8.54 20.23 -25.03
N PRO A 63 -7.60 21.19 -24.99
CA PRO A 63 -6.47 21.22 -25.89
C PRO A 63 -5.58 19.97 -25.70
N ALA A 64 -4.92 19.54 -26.78
CA ALA A 64 -4.08 18.32 -26.79
C ALA A 64 -3.01 18.31 -25.68
N SER A 65 -2.46 19.49 -25.35
CA SER A 65 -1.49 19.66 -24.26
C SER A 65 -2.07 19.32 -22.89
N ALA A 66 -3.31 19.74 -22.60
CA ALA A 66 -3.97 19.46 -21.35
C ALA A 66 -4.33 17.96 -21.22
N LYS A 67 -4.78 17.32 -22.30
CA LYS A 67 -4.98 15.86 -22.34
C LYS A 67 -3.68 15.11 -22.06
N ALA A 68 -2.58 15.50 -22.68
CA ALA A 68 -1.28 14.88 -22.45
C ALA A 68 -0.82 14.97 -21.00
N ILE A 69 -1.08 16.11 -20.31
CA ILE A 69 -0.79 16.28 -18.89
C ILE A 69 -1.62 15.31 -18.03
N VAL A 70 -2.92 15.20 -18.30
CA VAL A 70 -3.81 14.31 -17.54
C VAL A 70 -3.40 12.85 -17.72
N TYR A 71 -3.19 12.39 -18.94
CA TYR A 71 -2.74 11.02 -19.20
C TYR A 71 -1.33 10.76 -18.66
N GLY A 72 -0.43 11.74 -18.78
CA GLY A 72 0.91 11.69 -18.23
C GLY A 72 0.92 11.53 -16.71
N ALA A 73 0.03 12.22 -16.01
CA ALA A 73 -0.09 12.11 -14.54
C ALA A 73 -0.46 10.68 -14.10
N TYR A 74 -1.31 9.97 -14.85
CA TYR A 74 -1.60 8.57 -14.57
C TYR A 74 -0.45 7.63 -14.91
N SER A 75 0.31 7.92 -15.95
CA SER A 75 1.49 7.14 -16.34
C SER A 75 2.64 7.25 -15.33
N LEU A 76 2.76 8.39 -14.64
CA LEU A 76 3.72 8.58 -13.53
C LEU A 76 3.46 7.65 -12.34
N ARG A 77 2.33 6.95 -12.29
CA ARG A 77 2.06 5.92 -11.27
C ARG A 77 3.03 4.75 -11.29
N VAL A 78 3.79 4.56 -12.37
CA VAL A 78 4.93 3.61 -12.39
C VAL A 78 5.93 3.95 -11.28
N ILE A 79 6.21 5.23 -11.05
CA ILE A 79 7.06 5.67 -9.94
C ILE A 79 6.45 5.27 -8.59
N THR A 80 5.12 5.33 -8.47
CA THR A 80 4.40 4.88 -7.28
C THR A 80 4.62 3.39 -7.02
N VAL A 81 4.61 2.53 -8.05
CA VAL A 81 4.88 1.09 -7.90
C VAL A 81 6.28 0.87 -7.29
N VAL A 82 7.28 1.54 -7.84
CA VAL A 82 8.66 1.44 -7.36
C VAL A 82 8.74 1.89 -5.90
N SER A 83 8.16 3.06 -5.60
CA SER A 83 8.13 3.60 -4.23
C SER A 83 7.42 2.68 -3.23
N LEU A 84 6.32 2.06 -3.63
CA LEU A 84 5.59 1.09 -2.80
C LEU A 84 6.42 -0.16 -2.53
N ILE A 85 7.08 -0.73 -3.55
CA ILE A 85 7.95 -1.89 -3.38
C ILE A 85 9.07 -1.56 -2.38
N PHE A 86 9.74 -0.43 -2.53
CA PHE A 86 10.79 -0.02 -1.60
C PHE A 86 10.26 0.25 -0.20
N GLY A 87 9.14 0.99 -0.07
CA GLY A 87 8.53 1.32 1.21
C GLY A 87 8.11 0.08 2.01
N TYR A 88 7.34 -0.81 1.39
CA TYR A 88 6.92 -2.05 2.05
C TYR A 88 8.11 -2.99 2.34
N SER A 89 9.07 -3.08 1.42
CA SER A 89 10.28 -3.88 1.65
C SER A 89 11.07 -3.37 2.85
N TYR A 90 11.23 -2.06 2.95
CA TYR A 90 11.87 -1.42 4.09
C TYR A 90 11.13 -1.76 5.40
N LEU A 91 9.79 -1.65 5.41
CA LEU A 91 8.99 -1.97 6.60
C LEU A 91 9.07 -3.45 6.98
N VAL A 92 9.04 -4.37 6.00
CA VAL A 92 9.20 -5.81 6.25
C VAL A 92 10.58 -6.14 6.83
N GLN A 93 11.65 -5.50 6.34
CA GLN A 93 13.00 -5.65 6.91
C GLN A 93 13.07 -5.16 8.36
N ARG A 94 12.31 -4.12 8.71
CA ARG A 94 12.23 -3.58 10.08
C ARG A 94 11.56 -4.52 11.08
N LEU A 95 10.72 -5.47 10.61
CA LEU A 95 10.12 -6.49 11.47
C LEU A 95 11.15 -7.37 12.17
N SER A 96 12.34 -7.57 11.59
CA SER A 96 13.40 -8.34 12.22
C SER A 96 14.13 -7.61 13.35
N ARG A 97 13.95 -6.30 13.46
CA ARG A 97 14.58 -5.47 14.50
C ARG A 97 13.66 -5.41 15.71
N ARG A 98 14.06 -6.06 16.79
CA ARG A 98 13.35 -6.08 18.07
C ARG A 98 13.56 -4.75 18.81
N SER A 99 12.88 -3.69 18.38
CA SER A 99 13.02 -2.35 18.96
C SER A 99 11.66 -1.66 19.08
N PRO A 100 11.39 -0.95 20.20
CA PRO A 100 10.18 -0.18 20.38
C PRO A 100 9.99 0.93 19.33
N SER A 101 11.08 1.47 18.79
CA SER A 101 11.02 2.48 17.72
C SER A 101 10.46 1.89 16.43
N GLU A 102 10.82 0.65 16.10
CA GLU A 102 10.29 -0.04 14.91
C GLU A 102 8.80 -0.38 15.08
N HIS A 103 8.37 -0.76 16.27
CA HIS A 103 6.96 -0.95 16.57
C HIS A 103 6.15 0.33 16.31
N ARG A 104 6.63 1.48 16.82
CA ARG A 104 5.98 2.78 16.60
C ARG A 104 5.94 3.16 15.13
N LEU A 105 7.03 2.94 14.40
CA LEU A 105 7.10 3.20 12.96
C LEU A 105 6.04 2.39 12.19
N LEU A 106 5.97 1.08 12.43
CA LEU A 106 5.00 0.20 11.77
C LEU A 106 3.56 0.58 12.12
N LEU A 107 3.31 0.91 13.37
CA LEU A 107 1.99 1.34 13.84
C LEU A 107 1.58 2.67 13.19
N SER A 108 2.47 3.66 13.19
CA SER A 108 2.21 4.96 12.55
C SER A 108 1.94 4.81 11.05
N TRP A 109 2.70 3.97 10.36
CA TRP A 109 2.51 3.68 8.93
C TRP A 109 1.14 3.04 8.67
N SER A 110 0.75 2.08 9.51
CA SER A 110 -0.54 1.39 9.37
C SER A 110 -1.72 2.34 9.62
N ILE A 111 -1.65 3.15 10.67
CA ILE A 111 -2.71 4.14 10.99
C ILE A 111 -2.81 5.19 9.89
N PHE A 112 -1.67 5.73 9.44
CA PHE A 112 -1.63 6.69 8.34
C PHE A 112 -2.22 6.09 7.06
N GLY A 113 -1.87 4.85 6.75
CA GLY A 113 -2.41 4.13 5.60
C GLY A 113 -3.92 3.92 5.68
N VAL A 114 -4.45 3.54 6.85
CA VAL A 114 -5.90 3.42 7.07
C VAL A 114 -6.59 4.77 6.84
N ALA A 115 -6.06 5.86 7.42
CA ALA A 115 -6.61 7.20 7.24
C ALA A 115 -6.58 7.64 5.76
N ALA A 116 -5.47 7.40 5.07
CA ALA A 116 -5.31 7.73 3.65
C ALA A 116 -6.31 6.96 2.77
N TYR A 117 -6.45 5.65 2.97
CA TYR A 117 -7.42 4.85 2.20
C TYR A 117 -8.87 5.18 2.56
N SER A 118 -9.16 5.51 3.83
CA SER A 118 -10.48 6.02 4.23
C SER A 118 -10.83 7.29 3.45
N TYR A 119 -9.89 8.24 3.37
CA TYR A 119 -10.08 9.45 2.58
C TYR A 119 -10.33 9.14 1.08
N LEU A 120 -9.52 8.23 0.51
CA LEU A 120 -9.63 7.87 -0.90
C LEU A 120 -10.95 7.18 -1.26
N ILE A 121 -11.57 6.43 -0.34
CA ILE A 121 -12.89 5.80 -0.55
C ILE A 121 -13.99 6.85 -0.73
N PHE A 122 -13.88 7.99 -0.03
CA PHE A 122 -14.84 9.11 -0.20
C PHE A 122 -14.53 9.97 -1.44
N THR A 123 -13.35 9.79 -2.06
CA THR A 123 -13.00 10.49 -3.29
C THR A 123 -13.69 9.79 -4.46
N PRO A 124 -14.39 10.53 -5.31
CA PRO A 124 -15.09 9.92 -6.44
C PRO A 124 -14.13 9.35 -7.47
N ASN A 125 -14.26 8.05 -7.68
CA ASN A 125 -13.45 7.25 -8.60
C ASN A 125 -14.30 6.16 -9.26
N LEU A 126 -13.71 5.39 -10.16
CA LEU A 126 -14.35 4.21 -10.74
C LEU A 126 -14.67 3.17 -9.65
N PRO A 127 -15.81 2.45 -9.72
CA PRO A 127 -16.26 1.53 -8.67
C PRO A 127 -15.21 0.49 -8.26
N TRP A 128 -14.45 -0.07 -9.20
CA TRP A 128 -13.42 -1.06 -8.92
C TRP A 128 -12.27 -0.50 -8.06
N THR A 129 -11.98 0.80 -8.15
CA THR A 129 -10.94 1.44 -7.34
C THR A 129 -11.33 1.49 -5.87
N HIS A 130 -12.62 1.72 -5.58
CA HIS A 130 -13.13 1.70 -4.20
C HIS A 130 -13.01 0.31 -3.57
N VAL A 131 -13.27 -0.75 -4.35
CA VAL A 131 -13.12 -2.13 -3.88
C VAL A 131 -11.67 -2.40 -3.46
N VAL A 132 -10.70 -2.03 -4.32
CA VAL A 132 -9.28 -2.24 -4.01
C VAL A 132 -8.84 -1.39 -2.81
N GLN A 133 -9.30 -0.15 -2.71
CA GLN A 133 -9.00 0.73 -1.58
C GLN A 133 -9.58 0.18 -0.26
N ALA A 134 -10.79 -0.38 -0.29
CA ALA A 134 -11.39 -1.04 0.86
C ALA A 134 -10.59 -2.27 1.31
N ILE A 135 -10.15 -3.11 0.36
CA ILE A 135 -9.28 -4.27 0.65
C ILE A 135 -7.98 -3.79 1.32
N GLN A 136 -7.33 -2.77 0.79
CA GLN A 136 -6.11 -2.20 1.35
C GLN A 136 -6.33 -1.66 2.77
N MET A 137 -7.41 -0.93 2.98
CA MET A 137 -7.77 -0.40 4.30
C MET A 137 -7.96 -1.53 5.32
N VAL A 138 -8.68 -2.60 4.95
CA VAL A 138 -8.89 -3.76 5.82
C VAL A 138 -7.57 -4.46 6.17
N ILE A 139 -6.67 -4.65 5.19
CA ILE A 139 -5.35 -5.26 5.44
C ILE A 139 -4.54 -4.41 6.41
N LEU A 140 -4.47 -3.08 6.20
CA LEU A 140 -3.70 -2.19 7.08
C LEU A 140 -4.32 -2.06 8.47
N LEU A 141 -5.66 -2.10 8.57
CA LEU A 141 -6.35 -2.16 9.85
C LEU A 141 -6.02 -3.46 10.61
N ALA A 142 -6.01 -4.60 9.91
CA ALA A 142 -5.61 -5.87 10.49
C ALA A 142 -4.14 -5.84 10.97
N VAL A 143 -3.23 -5.22 10.23
CA VAL A 143 -1.84 -5.00 10.66
C VAL A 143 -1.80 -4.15 11.92
N ALA A 144 -2.53 -3.02 11.96
CA ALA A 144 -2.59 -2.16 13.14
C ALA A 144 -3.11 -2.93 14.37
N VAL A 145 -4.21 -3.68 14.22
CA VAL A 145 -4.77 -4.50 15.32
C VAL A 145 -3.76 -5.53 15.82
N LEU A 146 -3.07 -6.23 14.93
CA LEU A 146 -2.04 -7.20 15.31
C LEU A 146 -0.88 -6.55 16.06
N LEU A 147 -0.47 -5.34 15.68
CA LEU A 147 0.58 -4.59 16.37
C LEU A 147 0.18 -4.20 17.81
N PHE A 148 -1.12 -4.09 18.11
CA PHE A 148 -1.60 -3.86 19.48
C PHE A 148 -1.64 -5.13 20.34
N THR A 149 -1.51 -6.32 19.76
CA THR A 149 -1.56 -7.56 20.53
C THR A 149 -0.39 -7.65 21.52
N PRO A 150 -0.62 -8.20 22.73
CA PRO A 150 0.43 -8.31 23.75
C PRO A 150 1.65 -9.08 23.25
N ARG A 151 1.44 -10.12 22.45
CA ARG A 151 2.49 -10.97 21.88
C ARG A 151 3.44 -10.20 20.98
N VAL A 152 2.90 -9.36 20.07
CA VAL A 152 3.70 -8.54 19.15
C VAL A 152 4.39 -7.41 19.92
N ARG A 153 3.71 -6.80 20.89
CA ARG A 153 4.31 -5.76 21.74
C ARG A 153 5.49 -6.31 22.55
N ALA A 154 5.34 -7.50 23.15
CA ALA A 154 6.42 -8.17 23.87
C ALA A 154 7.63 -8.46 22.97
N TYR A 155 7.39 -8.92 21.73
CA TYR A 155 8.44 -9.13 20.75
C TYR A 155 9.28 -7.87 20.51
N PHE A 156 8.65 -6.71 20.30
CA PHE A 156 9.35 -5.45 20.09
C PHE A 156 9.94 -4.84 21.36
N ALA A 157 9.45 -5.21 22.54
CA ALA A 157 10.03 -4.84 23.82
C ALA A 157 11.29 -5.64 24.17
N GLY A 158 11.66 -6.65 23.36
CA GLY A 158 12.80 -7.53 23.62
C GLY A 158 12.55 -8.55 24.73
N ALA A 159 11.30 -8.69 25.20
CA ALA A 159 10.94 -9.70 26.18
C ALA A 159 10.94 -11.09 25.52
N SER A 160 11.52 -12.09 26.18
CA SER A 160 11.35 -13.48 25.80
C SER A 160 9.86 -13.84 25.92
N VAL A 161 9.26 -14.25 24.83
CA VAL A 161 7.89 -14.78 24.84
C VAL A 161 8.06 -16.29 25.08
N ASP A 162 8.04 -16.69 26.35
CA ASP A 162 7.96 -18.09 26.73
C ASP A 162 6.57 -18.65 26.38
#